data_b341f365c22400183b71f32d61b24007
#
_entry.id   b341f365c22400183b71f32d61b24007
#
_cell.length_a   1.000
_cell.length_b   1.000
_cell.length_c   1.000
_cell.angle_alpha   90.00
_cell.angle_beta   90.00
_cell.angle_gamma   90.00
#
_symmetry.space_group_name_H-M   'P 1'
#
loop_
_entity.id
_entity.type
_entity.pdbx_description
1 polymer ?
#
loop_
_entity_poly.entity_id
_entity_poly.type
_entity_poly.pdbx_seq_one_letter_code
_entity_poly.pdbx_strand_id
1 'polypeptide(L)'
;MISDMVVVPTADVTLAGDLVVPARSRAVVLFAHGSGSSRHSPRNRMVAAELRTAGLGTLLMDLLGEREERRDALTAEHRFDIGLLGRRLVAAVDWLDTQPDTRGLPVVLFGASTGAAAALVAAVERPDRVLTVVSRGGRPDLAGDALERVTVPVLLLVGGRDQDVLALNQEAARRLSCPHALHVVPQATHLFEEPGALEHVAETAGRWCDDRLWDAQESRTSARTAPARSREET
;
A
#
# COMPACT_ATOMS: atom_id res chain seq x y z
N MET A 1 -18.55 -10.59 7.53
CA MET A 1 -18.05 -9.53 6.62
C MET A 1 -18.55 -8.21 7.15
N ILE A 2 -17.64 -7.31 7.50
CA ILE A 2 -17.95 -5.93 7.92
C ILE A 2 -17.76 -5.07 6.68
N SER A 3 -18.66 -4.12 6.47
CA SER A 3 -18.60 -3.17 5.35
C SER A 3 -19.15 -1.83 5.84
N ASP A 4 -18.25 -0.94 6.23
CA ASP A 4 -18.60 0.33 6.88
C ASP A 4 -17.91 1.52 6.18
N MET A 5 -18.65 2.60 6.07
CA MET A 5 -18.07 3.91 5.84
C MET A 5 -17.46 4.39 7.16
N VAL A 6 -16.17 4.70 7.12
CA VAL A 6 -15.39 5.07 8.31
C VAL A 6 -14.79 6.46 8.17
N VAL A 7 -14.44 7.02 9.31
CA VAL A 7 -13.71 8.29 9.41
C VAL A 7 -12.38 8.03 10.10
N VAL A 8 -11.30 8.29 9.40
CA VAL A 8 -9.93 8.13 9.91
C VAL A 8 -9.45 9.48 10.43
N PRO A 9 -9.21 9.63 11.74
CA PRO A 9 -8.67 10.86 12.29
C PRO A 9 -7.19 11.01 11.95
N THR A 10 -6.77 12.22 11.60
CA THR A 10 -5.38 12.61 11.46
C THR A 10 -5.09 13.83 12.34
N ALA A 11 -3.86 14.33 12.35
CA ALA A 11 -3.50 15.44 13.23
C ALA A 11 -4.29 16.73 12.95
N ASP A 12 -4.73 16.96 11.72
CA ASP A 12 -5.27 18.23 11.24
C ASP A 12 -6.62 18.11 10.53
N VAL A 13 -6.98 16.93 10.01
CA VAL A 13 -8.27 16.67 9.35
C VAL A 13 -8.75 15.26 9.65
N THR A 14 -10.01 15.00 9.32
CA THR A 14 -10.57 13.65 9.26
C THR A 14 -10.74 13.23 7.81
N LEU A 15 -10.41 11.98 7.50
CA LEU A 15 -10.45 11.43 6.15
C LEU A 15 -11.54 10.37 6.04
N ALA A 16 -12.35 10.46 5.00
CA ALA A 16 -13.37 9.45 4.74
C ALA A 16 -12.76 8.18 4.14
N GLY A 17 -13.27 7.01 4.55
CA GLY A 17 -12.84 5.73 4.05
C GLY A 17 -13.97 4.71 3.95
N ASP A 18 -13.77 3.71 3.09
CA ASP A 18 -14.64 2.55 2.95
C ASP A 18 -13.84 1.33 3.44
N LEU A 19 -14.16 0.83 4.63
CA LEU A 19 -13.53 -0.35 5.23
C LEU A 19 -14.38 -1.59 4.99
N VAL A 20 -13.80 -2.63 4.40
CA VAL A 20 -14.44 -3.93 4.22
C VAL A 20 -13.51 -5.02 4.74
N VAL A 21 -13.97 -5.78 5.72
CA VAL A 21 -13.19 -6.86 6.35
C VAL A 21 -13.98 -8.17 6.23
N PRO A 22 -13.62 -9.05 5.27
CA PRO A 22 -14.13 -10.41 5.23
C PRO A 22 -13.85 -11.17 6.53
N ALA A 23 -14.70 -12.15 6.86
CA ALA A 23 -14.43 -13.00 8.00
C ALA A 23 -13.08 -13.74 7.82
N ARG A 24 -12.27 -13.77 8.88
CA ARG A 24 -10.93 -14.38 8.88
C ARG A 24 -9.93 -13.71 7.93
N SER A 25 -10.05 -12.40 7.72
CA SER A 25 -9.04 -11.64 6.97
C SER A 25 -7.65 -11.86 7.56
N ARG A 26 -6.66 -12.06 6.68
CA ARG A 26 -5.27 -12.37 7.07
C ARG A 26 -4.39 -11.11 7.11
N ALA A 27 -4.79 -10.06 6.45
CA ALA A 27 -4.17 -8.73 6.39
C ALA A 27 -5.21 -7.70 5.97
N VAL A 28 -4.86 -6.42 6.09
CA VAL A 28 -5.65 -5.30 5.55
C VAL A 28 -4.85 -4.57 4.49
N VAL A 29 -5.45 -4.38 3.31
CA VAL A 29 -4.87 -3.58 2.23
C VAL A 29 -5.40 -2.15 2.33
N LEU A 30 -4.51 -1.22 2.63
CA LEU A 30 -4.77 0.22 2.66
C LEU A 30 -4.42 0.83 1.30
N PHE A 31 -5.42 1.38 0.62
CA PHE A 31 -5.27 1.96 -0.71
C PHE A 31 -4.92 3.44 -0.65
N ALA A 32 -3.79 3.81 -1.26
CA ALA A 32 -3.37 5.18 -1.52
C ALA A 32 -3.63 5.51 -2.99
N HIS A 33 -4.66 6.30 -3.25
CA HIS A 33 -5.01 6.72 -4.61
C HIS A 33 -3.98 7.73 -5.18
N GLY A 34 -3.96 7.88 -6.51
CA GLY A 34 -3.13 8.86 -7.19
C GLY A 34 -3.71 10.27 -7.16
N SER A 35 -2.93 11.23 -7.66
CA SER A 35 -3.35 12.63 -7.79
C SER A 35 -4.64 12.78 -8.60
N GLY A 36 -5.56 13.64 -8.12
CA GLY A 36 -6.86 13.86 -8.77
C GLY A 36 -7.82 12.68 -8.72
N SER A 37 -7.57 11.68 -7.87
CA SER A 37 -8.41 10.52 -7.62
C SER A 37 -8.96 10.55 -6.18
N SER A 38 -9.71 9.52 -5.77
CA SER A 38 -10.30 9.39 -4.44
C SER A 38 -10.52 7.92 -4.09
N ARG A 39 -11.06 7.65 -2.88
CA ARG A 39 -11.55 6.32 -2.47
C ARG A 39 -12.57 5.72 -3.45
N HIS A 40 -13.21 6.55 -4.27
CA HIS A 40 -14.19 6.11 -5.28
C HIS A 40 -13.57 5.67 -6.61
N SER A 41 -12.24 5.67 -6.74
CA SER A 41 -11.56 5.20 -7.95
C SER A 41 -12.09 3.84 -8.42
N PRO A 42 -12.68 3.74 -9.63
CA PRO A 42 -13.19 2.45 -10.14
C PRO A 42 -12.10 1.39 -10.20
N ARG A 43 -10.89 1.78 -10.59
CA ARG A 43 -9.73 0.88 -10.70
C ARG A 43 -9.31 0.32 -9.33
N ASN A 44 -9.19 1.18 -8.31
CA ASN A 44 -8.86 0.71 -6.96
C ASN A 44 -9.98 -0.15 -6.36
N ARG A 45 -11.26 0.21 -6.61
CA ARG A 45 -12.41 -0.58 -6.16
C ARG A 45 -12.45 -1.97 -6.77
N MET A 46 -12.11 -2.10 -8.06
CA MET A 46 -12.02 -3.38 -8.73
C MET A 46 -10.91 -4.26 -8.12
N VAL A 47 -9.69 -3.73 -8.01
CA VAL A 47 -8.58 -4.46 -7.38
C VAL A 47 -8.92 -4.83 -5.92
N ALA A 48 -9.53 -3.92 -5.15
CA ALA A 48 -9.97 -4.20 -3.79
C ALA A 48 -11.00 -5.32 -3.72
N ALA A 49 -11.92 -5.41 -4.69
CA ALA A 49 -12.91 -6.49 -4.75
C ALA A 49 -12.24 -7.86 -4.93
N GLU A 50 -11.27 -7.96 -5.84
CA GLU A 50 -10.50 -9.19 -6.08
C GLU A 50 -9.67 -9.59 -4.85
N LEU A 51 -8.98 -8.63 -4.20
CA LEU A 51 -8.20 -8.92 -3.00
C LEU A 51 -9.07 -9.37 -1.81
N ARG A 52 -10.32 -8.87 -1.72
CA ARG A 52 -11.29 -9.38 -0.72
C ARG A 52 -11.68 -10.82 -1.00
N THR A 53 -11.83 -11.21 -2.27
CA THR A 53 -12.09 -12.59 -2.66
C THR A 53 -10.93 -13.51 -2.26
N ALA A 54 -9.70 -12.99 -2.27
CA ALA A 54 -8.50 -13.68 -1.76
C ALA A 54 -8.39 -13.66 -0.23
N GLY A 55 -9.40 -13.17 0.52
CA GLY A 55 -9.43 -13.19 1.99
C GLY A 55 -8.60 -12.08 2.64
N LEU A 56 -8.44 -10.94 1.98
CA LEU A 56 -7.82 -9.75 2.54
C LEU A 56 -8.89 -8.69 2.87
N GLY A 57 -8.73 -7.99 3.99
CA GLY A 57 -9.49 -6.78 4.29
C GLY A 57 -9.03 -5.62 3.39
N THR A 58 -9.86 -4.62 3.19
CA THR A 58 -9.49 -3.44 2.38
C THR A 58 -9.99 -2.15 3.01
N LEU A 59 -9.15 -1.13 3.02
CA LEU A 59 -9.52 0.25 3.33
C LEU A 59 -9.19 1.13 2.12
N LEU A 60 -10.23 1.62 1.44
CA LEU A 60 -10.10 2.67 0.45
C LEU A 60 -10.35 4.01 1.16
N MET A 61 -9.38 4.90 1.15
CA MET A 61 -9.41 6.14 1.92
C MET A 61 -9.08 7.33 1.02
N ASP A 62 -9.74 8.45 1.25
CA ASP A 62 -9.32 9.73 0.68
C ASP A 62 -8.04 10.21 1.39
N LEU A 63 -7.13 10.81 0.66
CA LEU A 63 -5.86 11.31 1.20
C LEU A 63 -5.91 12.80 1.55
N LEU A 64 -6.95 13.49 1.13
CA LEU A 64 -7.21 14.90 1.43
C LEU A 64 -8.59 15.04 2.08
N GLY A 65 -8.71 15.99 3.00
CA GLY A 65 -10.01 16.40 3.52
C GLY A 65 -10.80 17.23 2.49
N GLU A 66 -12.12 17.30 2.62
CA GLU A 66 -12.98 18.00 1.63
C GLU A 66 -12.56 19.44 1.32
N ARG A 67 -12.06 20.19 2.31
CA ARG A 67 -11.58 21.57 2.09
C ARG A 67 -10.26 21.58 1.33
N GLU A 68 -9.36 20.66 1.67
CA GLU A 68 -8.08 20.48 0.98
C GLU A 68 -8.32 20.06 -0.47
N GLU A 69 -9.24 19.12 -0.72
CA GLU A 69 -9.55 18.67 -2.08
C GLU A 69 -10.12 19.78 -2.96
N ARG A 70 -11.05 20.59 -2.41
CA ARG A 70 -11.57 21.77 -3.15
C ARG A 70 -10.47 22.77 -3.49
N ARG A 71 -9.52 23.01 -2.58
CA ARG A 71 -8.39 23.90 -2.81
C ARG A 71 -7.41 23.29 -3.80
N ASP A 72 -7.09 22.01 -3.62
CA ASP A 72 -6.17 21.27 -4.47
C ASP A 72 -6.66 21.14 -5.92
N ALA A 73 -7.97 21.10 -6.13
CA ALA A 73 -8.55 21.12 -7.48
C ALA A 73 -8.18 22.38 -8.26
N LEU A 74 -7.90 23.51 -7.58
CA LEU A 74 -7.51 24.79 -8.17
C LEU A 74 -5.99 24.99 -8.19
N THR A 75 -5.28 24.54 -7.16
CA THR A 75 -3.88 24.90 -6.90
C THR A 75 -2.91 23.74 -7.13
N ALA A 76 -3.38 22.49 -7.06
CA ALA A 76 -2.58 21.26 -7.08
C ALA A 76 -1.50 21.20 -5.97
N GLU A 77 -1.63 21.97 -4.88
CA GLU A 77 -0.61 22.13 -3.86
C GLU A 77 -0.45 20.91 -2.95
N HIS A 78 -1.53 20.10 -2.75
CA HIS A 78 -1.50 18.98 -1.81
C HIS A 78 -1.25 17.62 -2.50
N ARG A 79 -1.74 17.44 -3.73
CA ARG A 79 -1.69 16.14 -4.45
C ARG A 79 -0.28 15.63 -4.73
N PHE A 80 0.72 16.51 -4.68
CA PHE A 80 2.14 16.20 -4.84
C PHE A 80 2.96 16.40 -3.57
N ASP A 81 2.35 16.80 -2.46
CA ASP A 81 2.99 16.82 -1.15
C ASP A 81 3.07 15.39 -0.58
N ILE A 82 4.08 14.65 -1.03
CA ILE A 82 4.28 13.24 -0.65
C ILE A 82 4.48 13.10 0.86
N GLY A 83 5.08 14.09 1.51
CA GLY A 83 5.25 14.11 2.96
C GLY A 83 3.90 14.19 3.69
N LEU A 84 2.99 15.07 3.23
CA LEU A 84 1.63 15.14 3.76
C LEU A 84 0.89 13.82 3.55
N LEU A 85 0.87 13.31 2.31
CA LEU A 85 0.16 12.07 1.97
C LEU A 85 0.72 10.87 2.75
N GLY A 86 2.03 10.80 2.93
CA GLY A 86 2.70 9.78 3.76
C GLY A 86 2.23 9.82 5.22
N ARG A 87 2.17 11.01 5.83
CA ARG A 87 1.64 11.17 7.21
C ARG A 87 0.17 10.74 7.33
N ARG A 88 -0.66 10.96 6.29
CA ARG A 88 -2.06 10.50 6.25
C ARG A 88 -2.13 8.97 6.26
N LEU A 89 -1.27 8.30 5.50
CA LEU A 89 -1.18 6.84 5.49
C LEU A 89 -0.66 6.29 6.81
N VAL A 90 0.33 6.94 7.43
CA VAL A 90 0.80 6.58 8.78
C VAL A 90 -0.35 6.63 9.79
N ALA A 91 -1.11 7.72 9.80
CA ALA A 91 -2.28 7.85 10.68
C ALA A 91 -3.33 6.75 10.42
N ALA A 92 -3.54 6.36 9.16
CA ALA A 92 -4.46 5.28 8.82
C ALA A 92 -3.93 3.90 9.26
N VAL A 93 -2.63 3.64 9.14
CA VAL A 93 -2.00 2.41 9.67
C VAL A 93 -2.18 2.33 11.19
N ASP A 94 -1.92 3.43 11.91
CA ASP A 94 -2.09 3.50 13.37
C ASP A 94 -3.58 3.35 13.76
N TRP A 95 -4.49 3.98 13.02
CA TRP A 95 -5.93 3.86 13.24
C TRP A 95 -6.43 2.43 13.06
N LEU A 96 -5.98 1.70 12.02
CA LEU A 96 -6.36 0.31 11.80
C LEU A 96 -6.00 -0.58 12.99
N ASP A 97 -4.96 -0.28 13.75
CA ASP A 97 -4.58 -1.03 14.96
C ASP A 97 -5.50 -0.76 16.15
N THR A 98 -6.27 0.31 16.10
CA THR A 98 -7.27 0.63 17.14
C THR A 98 -8.62 -0.03 16.89
N GLN A 99 -8.90 -0.47 15.65
CA GLN A 99 -10.21 -1.02 15.28
C GLN A 99 -10.30 -2.50 15.67
N PRO A 100 -11.42 -2.95 16.26
CA PRO A 100 -11.56 -4.34 16.74
C PRO A 100 -11.32 -5.39 15.65
N ASP A 101 -11.74 -5.10 14.42
CA ASP A 101 -11.75 -6.06 13.30
C ASP A 101 -10.43 -6.10 12.53
N THR A 102 -9.54 -5.14 12.75
CA THR A 102 -8.24 -5.04 12.03
C THR A 102 -7.04 -5.01 12.98
N ARG A 103 -7.30 -4.89 14.29
CA ARG A 103 -6.23 -4.88 15.30
C ARG A 103 -5.33 -6.11 15.19
N GLY A 104 -4.02 -5.87 15.10
CA GLY A 104 -3.02 -6.92 15.01
C GLY A 104 -2.89 -7.57 13.63
N LEU A 105 -3.75 -7.25 12.67
CA LEU A 105 -3.55 -7.67 11.29
C LEU A 105 -2.40 -6.88 10.65
N PRO A 106 -1.51 -7.53 9.89
CA PRO A 106 -0.50 -6.82 9.11
C PRO A 106 -1.17 -5.95 8.04
N VAL A 107 -0.55 -4.81 7.72
CA VAL A 107 -1.05 -3.87 6.71
C VAL A 107 -0.25 -4.01 5.42
N VAL A 108 -0.94 -4.12 4.29
CA VAL A 108 -0.38 -3.98 2.95
C VAL A 108 -0.69 -2.56 2.47
N LEU A 109 0.32 -1.80 2.05
CA LEU A 109 0.11 -0.51 1.42
C LEU A 109 0.02 -0.68 -0.10
N PHE A 110 -1.14 -0.35 -0.68
CA PHE A 110 -1.36 -0.41 -2.13
C PHE A 110 -1.43 1.01 -2.69
N GLY A 111 -0.35 1.48 -3.30
CA GLY A 111 -0.25 2.82 -3.85
C GLY A 111 -0.40 2.88 -5.37
N ALA A 112 -1.17 3.84 -5.87
CA ALA A 112 -1.30 4.12 -7.30
C ALA A 112 -0.68 5.48 -7.64
N SER A 113 0.13 5.55 -8.70
CA SER A 113 0.78 6.80 -9.16
C SER A 113 1.51 7.51 -7.99
N THR A 114 1.16 8.77 -7.67
CA THR A 114 1.71 9.51 -6.52
C THR A 114 1.46 8.82 -5.18
N GLY A 115 0.34 8.09 -5.03
CA GLY A 115 0.03 7.32 -3.84
C GLY A 115 1.06 6.22 -3.54
N ALA A 116 1.78 5.72 -4.55
CA ALA A 116 2.86 4.75 -4.35
C ALA A 116 4.06 5.38 -3.60
N ALA A 117 4.41 6.62 -3.92
CA ALA A 117 5.46 7.33 -3.19
C ALA A 117 5.07 7.56 -1.72
N ALA A 118 3.82 7.98 -1.48
CA ALA A 118 3.30 8.14 -0.13
C ALA A 118 3.31 6.82 0.66
N ALA A 119 2.97 5.70 0.00
CA ALA A 119 3.02 4.36 0.59
C ALA A 119 4.45 3.95 0.99
N LEU A 120 5.45 4.24 0.15
CA LEU A 120 6.86 3.98 0.47
C LEU A 120 7.34 4.81 1.67
N VAL A 121 6.97 6.10 1.73
CA VAL A 121 7.27 6.95 2.90
C VAL A 121 6.62 6.42 4.17
N ALA A 122 5.34 6.03 4.11
CA ALA A 122 4.64 5.47 5.27
C ALA A 122 5.23 4.13 5.72
N ALA A 123 5.71 3.30 4.80
CA ALA A 123 6.36 2.03 5.12
C ALA A 123 7.68 2.22 5.88
N VAL A 124 8.43 3.28 5.59
CA VAL A 124 9.64 3.65 6.36
C VAL A 124 9.30 4.03 7.80
N GLU A 125 8.17 4.70 8.01
CA GLU A 125 7.74 5.17 9.34
C GLU A 125 7.06 4.07 10.19
N ARG A 126 6.54 3.01 9.56
CA ARG A 126 5.82 1.91 10.23
C ARG A 126 6.26 0.52 9.75
N PRO A 127 7.58 0.21 9.76
CA PRO A 127 8.09 -1.05 9.22
C PRO A 127 7.57 -2.28 9.99
N ASP A 128 7.26 -2.14 11.28
CA ASP A 128 6.74 -3.23 12.11
C ASP A 128 5.26 -3.56 11.85
N ARG A 129 4.53 -2.63 11.22
CA ARG A 129 3.09 -2.78 10.92
C ARG A 129 2.84 -3.09 9.46
N VAL A 130 3.69 -2.56 8.58
CA VAL A 130 3.57 -2.73 7.14
C VAL A 130 4.25 -4.03 6.70
N LEU A 131 3.46 -4.95 6.17
CA LEU A 131 3.95 -6.23 5.65
C LEU A 131 4.70 -6.05 4.33
N THR A 132 4.15 -5.23 3.44
CA THR A 132 4.67 -5.02 2.09
C THR A 132 4.05 -3.77 1.45
N VAL A 133 4.71 -3.23 0.43
CA VAL A 133 4.17 -2.19 -0.44
C VAL A 133 3.92 -2.77 -1.83
N VAL A 134 2.74 -2.49 -2.39
CA VAL A 134 2.40 -2.75 -3.79
C VAL A 134 2.23 -1.41 -4.49
N SER A 135 3.02 -1.14 -5.50
CA SER A 135 3.00 0.05 -6.34
C SER A 135 2.39 -0.26 -7.70
N ARG A 136 1.25 0.32 -8.04
CA ARG A 136 0.61 0.17 -9.35
C ARG A 136 0.76 1.43 -10.19
N GLY A 137 1.51 1.36 -11.29
CA GLY A 137 1.82 2.53 -12.15
C GLY A 137 2.38 3.66 -11.29
N GLY A 138 3.20 3.30 -10.30
CA GLY A 138 3.63 4.22 -9.26
C GLY A 138 4.72 5.17 -9.71
N ARG A 139 4.83 6.28 -8.98
CA ARG A 139 5.90 7.28 -9.06
C ARG A 139 6.81 7.14 -7.83
N PRO A 140 7.55 5.99 -7.71
CA PRO A 140 8.42 5.75 -6.55
C PRO A 140 9.55 6.78 -6.45
N ASP A 141 9.95 7.39 -7.56
CA ASP A 141 10.92 8.48 -7.62
C ASP A 141 10.56 9.66 -6.71
N LEU A 142 9.26 9.93 -6.53
CA LEU A 142 8.77 11.00 -5.65
C LEU A 142 8.95 10.70 -4.16
N ALA A 143 9.28 9.47 -3.78
CA ALA A 143 9.61 9.14 -2.40
C ALA A 143 11.02 9.61 -1.98
N GLY A 144 11.85 10.06 -2.95
CA GLY A 144 13.17 10.61 -2.70
C GLY A 144 14.07 9.63 -1.94
N ASP A 145 14.69 10.10 -0.86
CA ASP A 145 15.62 9.30 -0.03
C ASP A 145 14.92 8.22 0.81
N ALA A 146 13.58 8.23 0.88
CA ALA A 146 12.84 7.16 1.55
C ALA A 146 13.04 5.82 0.86
N LEU A 147 13.29 5.78 -0.48
CA LEU A 147 13.55 4.54 -1.22
C LEU A 147 14.64 3.68 -0.59
N GLU A 148 15.75 4.28 -0.21
CA GLU A 148 16.92 3.57 0.36
C GLU A 148 16.66 3.11 1.80
N ARG A 149 15.67 3.69 2.46
CA ARG A 149 15.29 3.39 3.85
C ARG A 149 14.16 2.37 3.98
N VAL A 150 13.51 2.01 2.87
CA VAL A 150 12.46 0.98 2.88
C VAL A 150 13.07 -0.37 3.21
N THR A 151 12.57 -1.02 4.24
CA THR A 151 13.02 -2.35 4.69
C THR A 151 12.01 -3.46 4.39
N VAL A 152 10.74 -3.10 4.19
CA VAL A 152 9.68 -4.07 3.87
C VAL A 152 9.71 -4.44 2.38
N PRO A 153 9.27 -5.64 1.98
CA PRO A 153 9.23 -6.04 0.58
C PRO A 153 8.39 -5.10 -0.29
N VAL A 154 8.80 -4.88 -1.54
CA VAL A 154 8.11 -3.98 -2.49
C VAL A 154 7.82 -4.69 -3.81
N LEU A 155 6.56 -4.63 -4.27
CA LEU A 155 6.16 -5.02 -5.61
C LEU A 155 5.89 -3.77 -6.46
N LEU A 156 6.59 -3.65 -7.59
CA LEU A 156 6.40 -2.59 -8.58
C LEU A 156 5.66 -3.17 -9.79
N LEU A 157 4.42 -2.71 -10.05
CA LEU A 157 3.58 -3.12 -11.18
C LEU A 157 3.49 -1.95 -12.16
N VAL A 158 3.97 -2.13 -13.38
CA VAL A 158 4.05 -1.05 -14.39
C VAL A 158 3.48 -1.51 -15.73
N GLY A 159 2.76 -0.64 -16.41
CA GLY A 159 2.27 -0.89 -17.76
C GLY A 159 3.41 -0.91 -18.78
N GLY A 160 3.44 -1.92 -19.65
CA GLY A 160 4.50 -2.05 -20.66
C GLY A 160 4.50 -0.95 -21.72
N ARG A 161 3.40 -0.21 -21.85
CA ARG A 161 3.30 0.97 -22.73
C ARG A 161 3.56 2.29 -22.01
N ASP A 162 3.72 2.28 -20.70
CA ASP A 162 4.05 3.46 -19.89
C ASP A 162 5.57 3.58 -19.72
N GLN A 163 6.26 3.89 -20.82
CA GLN A 163 7.73 3.82 -20.89
C GLN A 163 8.41 4.76 -19.89
N ASP A 164 7.88 5.97 -19.70
CA ASP A 164 8.47 6.93 -18.76
C ASP A 164 8.38 6.42 -17.32
N VAL A 165 7.21 5.93 -16.92
CA VAL A 165 7.01 5.35 -15.56
C VAL A 165 7.77 4.05 -15.42
N LEU A 166 7.92 3.24 -16.47
CA LEU A 166 8.75 2.04 -16.45
C LEU A 166 10.22 2.38 -16.15
N ALA A 167 10.78 3.39 -16.81
CA ALA A 167 12.15 3.83 -16.56
C ALA A 167 12.33 4.32 -15.10
N LEU A 168 11.37 5.09 -14.57
CA LEU A 168 11.38 5.55 -13.18
C LEU A 168 11.31 4.39 -12.17
N ASN A 169 10.52 3.36 -12.46
CA ASN A 169 10.43 2.18 -11.60
C ASN A 169 11.69 1.29 -11.68
N GLN A 170 12.33 1.20 -12.85
CA GLN A 170 13.61 0.52 -12.98
C GLN A 170 14.73 1.23 -12.19
N GLU A 171 14.73 2.56 -12.19
CA GLU A 171 15.67 3.34 -11.37
C GLU A 171 15.37 3.16 -9.88
N ALA A 172 14.12 3.23 -9.46
CA ALA A 172 13.72 3.00 -8.07
C ALA A 172 14.11 1.59 -7.60
N ALA A 173 13.92 0.56 -8.44
CA ALA A 173 14.32 -0.81 -8.13
C ALA A 173 15.83 -0.93 -7.85
N ARG A 174 16.69 -0.16 -8.55
CA ARG A 174 18.13 -0.13 -8.27
C ARG A 174 18.48 0.50 -6.91
N ARG A 175 17.64 1.42 -6.43
CA ARG A 175 17.83 2.12 -5.15
C ARG A 175 17.25 1.38 -3.95
N LEU A 176 16.25 0.51 -4.17
CA LEU A 176 15.65 -0.29 -3.10
C LEU A 176 16.66 -1.35 -2.61
N SER A 177 16.96 -1.33 -1.31
CA SER A 177 17.82 -2.33 -0.65
C SER A 177 17.02 -3.51 -0.09
N CYS A 178 15.69 -3.39 0.01
CA CYS A 178 14.80 -4.45 0.47
C CYS A 178 14.49 -5.48 -0.63
N PRO A 179 13.93 -6.65 -0.29
CA PRO A 179 13.38 -7.57 -1.27
C PRO A 179 12.34 -6.89 -2.14
N HIS A 180 12.51 -6.93 -3.46
CA HIS A 180 11.57 -6.29 -4.38
C HIS A 180 11.44 -7.06 -5.68
N ALA A 181 10.33 -6.80 -6.39
CA ALA A 181 10.10 -7.30 -7.74
C ALA A 181 9.52 -6.17 -8.62
N LEU A 182 9.98 -6.11 -9.87
CA LEU A 182 9.39 -5.29 -10.92
C LEU A 182 8.66 -6.19 -11.91
N HIS A 183 7.36 -6.02 -12.00
CA HIS A 183 6.49 -6.78 -12.91
C HIS A 183 5.89 -5.85 -13.95
N VAL A 184 6.18 -6.12 -15.22
CA VAL A 184 5.64 -5.36 -16.36
C VAL A 184 4.37 -6.04 -16.85
N VAL A 185 3.25 -5.32 -16.83
CA VAL A 185 1.99 -5.79 -17.40
C VAL A 185 1.99 -5.51 -18.90
N PRO A 186 2.07 -6.54 -19.75
CA PRO A 186 2.19 -6.34 -21.20
C PRO A 186 1.03 -5.52 -21.76
N GLN A 187 1.33 -4.63 -22.71
CA GLN A 187 0.33 -3.80 -23.44
C GLN A 187 -0.47 -2.81 -22.56
N ALA A 188 -0.33 -2.82 -21.23
CA ALA A 188 -1.02 -1.89 -20.36
C ALA A 188 -0.40 -0.49 -20.45
N THR A 189 -1.26 0.53 -20.43
CA THR A 189 -0.89 1.95 -20.27
C THR A 189 -0.86 2.32 -18.78
N HIS A 190 -0.65 3.61 -18.47
CA HIS A 190 -0.55 4.11 -17.08
C HIS A 190 -1.77 3.77 -16.22
N LEU A 191 -2.96 3.79 -16.81
CA LEU A 191 -4.20 3.58 -16.06
C LEU A 191 -4.67 2.13 -16.04
N PHE A 192 -4.01 1.22 -16.79
CA PHE A 192 -4.39 -0.20 -16.90
C PHE A 192 -5.85 -0.40 -17.35
N GLU A 193 -6.27 0.40 -18.35
CA GLU A 193 -7.66 0.37 -18.85
C GLU A 193 -7.88 -0.71 -19.91
N GLU A 194 -6.81 -1.35 -20.36
CA GLU A 194 -6.87 -2.42 -21.33
C GLU A 194 -7.54 -3.67 -20.74
N PRO A 195 -8.33 -4.41 -21.52
CA PRO A 195 -9.02 -5.61 -21.05
C PRO A 195 -8.05 -6.61 -20.39
N GLY A 196 -8.36 -7.04 -19.17
CA GLY A 196 -7.56 -7.98 -18.39
C GLY A 196 -6.35 -7.38 -17.66
N ALA A 197 -6.02 -6.10 -17.88
CA ALA A 197 -4.84 -5.49 -17.27
C ALA A 197 -5.00 -5.30 -15.74
N LEU A 198 -6.17 -4.85 -15.28
CA LEU A 198 -6.44 -4.69 -13.84
C LEU A 198 -6.63 -6.02 -13.14
N GLU A 199 -7.22 -7.00 -13.79
CA GLU A 199 -7.34 -8.37 -13.30
C GLU A 199 -5.94 -8.96 -13.09
N HIS A 200 -5.04 -8.79 -14.04
CA HIS A 200 -3.66 -9.22 -13.92
C HIS A 200 -2.91 -8.52 -12.76
N VAL A 201 -3.15 -7.21 -12.57
CA VAL A 201 -2.63 -6.47 -11.40
C VAL A 201 -3.15 -7.07 -10.10
N ALA A 202 -4.45 -7.31 -10.00
CA ALA A 202 -5.08 -7.83 -8.79
C ALA A 202 -4.58 -9.24 -8.44
N GLU A 203 -4.49 -10.13 -9.45
CA GLU A 203 -3.96 -11.49 -9.29
C GLU A 203 -2.49 -11.48 -8.84
N THR A 204 -1.66 -10.64 -9.49
CA THR A 204 -0.22 -10.56 -9.15
C THR A 204 -0.02 -9.98 -7.75
N ALA A 205 -0.78 -8.94 -7.39
CA ALA A 205 -0.75 -8.38 -6.04
C ALA A 205 -1.25 -9.37 -4.98
N GLY A 206 -2.30 -10.14 -5.29
CA GLY A 206 -2.83 -11.18 -4.39
C GLY A 206 -1.81 -12.26 -4.10
N ARG A 207 -1.18 -12.83 -5.14
CA ARG A 207 -0.10 -13.83 -4.99
C ARG A 207 1.07 -13.27 -4.18
N TRP A 208 1.51 -12.05 -4.49
CA TRP A 208 2.56 -11.39 -3.73
C TRP A 208 2.22 -11.26 -2.24
N CYS A 209 0.99 -10.85 -1.91
CA CYS A 209 0.55 -10.76 -0.52
C CYS A 209 0.54 -12.13 0.18
N ASP A 210 0.10 -13.18 -0.50
CA ASP A 210 0.08 -14.54 0.03
C ASP A 210 1.49 -15.04 0.37
N ASP A 211 2.45 -14.83 -0.54
CA ASP A 211 3.85 -15.18 -0.31
C ASP A 211 4.42 -14.43 0.90
N ARG A 212 4.17 -13.12 1.03
CA ARG A 212 4.66 -12.33 2.18
C ARG A 212 4.01 -12.74 3.50
N LEU A 213 2.72 -13.10 3.50
CA LEU A 213 2.03 -13.63 4.66
C LEU A 213 2.61 -14.98 5.10
N TRP A 214 2.95 -15.83 4.15
CA TRP A 214 3.59 -17.11 4.41
C TRP A 214 4.98 -16.92 5.06
N ASP A 215 5.83 -16.10 4.46
CA ASP A 215 7.18 -15.79 4.97
C ASP A 215 7.13 -15.24 6.40
N ALA A 216 6.16 -14.36 6.69
CA ALA A 216 5.99 -13.79 8.02
C ALA A 216 5.53 -14.84 9.06
N GLN A 217 4.73 -15.83 8.66
CA GLN A 217 4.31 -16.92 9.54
C GLN A 217 5.47 -17.88 9.84
N GLU A 218 6.26 -18.26 8.84
CA GLU A 218 7.43 -19.11 9.02
C GLU A 218 8.46 -18.46 9.95
N SER A 219 8.73 -17.16 9.77
CA SER A 219 9.65 -16.41 10.62
C SER A 219 9.21 -16.38 12.08
N ARG A 220 7.92 -16.22 12.35
CA ARG A 220 7.36 -16.25 13.73
C ARG A 220 7.46 -17.66 14.36
N THR A 221 7.23 -18.70 13.57
CA THR A 221 7.31 -20.08 14.03
C THR A 221 8.75 -20.44 14.39
N SER A 222 9.70 -20.09 13.54
CA SER A 222 11.14 -20.33 13.75
C SER A 222 11.67 -19.58 14.97
N ALA A 223 11.22 -18.35 15.21
CA ALA A 223 11.61 -17.56 16.39
C ALA A 223 11.09 -18.15 17.69
N ARG A 224 9.93 -18.83 17.68
CA ARG A 224 9.35 -19.49 18.87
C ARG A 224 10.00 -20.82 19.20
N THR A 225 10.61 -21.48 18.21
CA THR A 225 11.26 -22.80 18.38
C THR A 225 12.76 -22.70 18.64
N ALA A 226 13.37 -21.52 18.55
CA ALA A 226 14.77 -21.30 18.89
C ALA A 226 14.99 -21.55 20.40
N PRO A 227 15.92 -22.44 20.82
CA PRO A 227 16.20 -22.68 22.22
C PRO A 227 16.78 -21.42 22.88
N ALA A 228 16.28 -21.09 24.06
CA ALA A 228 16.85 -20.02 24.87
C ALA A 228 18.35 -20.30 25.07
N ARG A 229 19.22 -19.41 24.56
CA ARG A 229 20.65 -19.50 24.86
C ARG A 229 20.80 -19.31 26.35
N SER A 230 21.16 -20.44 27.06
CA SER A 230 21.60 -20.41 28.44
C SER A 230 22.76 -19.41 28.54
N ARG A 231 22.54 -18.34 29.31
CA ARG A 231 23.66 -17.52 29.79
C ARG A 231 24.39 -18.39 30.81
N GLU A 232 25.45 -19.06 30.40
CA GLU A 232 26.44 -19.52 31.31
C GLU A 232 27.21 -18.30 31.82
N GLU A 233 26.99 -17.99 33.10
CA GLU A 233 27.82 -17.08 33.87
C GLU A 233 29.19 -17.73 34.07
N THR A 234 30.21 -16.98 33.75
CA THR A 234 31.58 -17.18 34.31
C THR A 234 32.11 -15.82 34.73
#